data_c41cea375df5e3e64c4b02168d5f2e39
#
_entry.id   c41cea375df5e3e64c4b02168d5f2e39
#
_cell.length_a   1.000
_cell.length_b   1.000
_cell.length_c   1.000
_cell.angle_alpha   90.00
_cell.angle_beta   90.00
_cell.angle_gamma   90.00
#
_symmetry.space_group_name_H-M   'P 1'
#
loop_
_entity.id
_entity.type
_entity.pdbx_description
1 polymer ?
#
loop_
_entity_poly.entity_id
_entity_poly.type
_entity_poly.pdbx_seq_one_letter_code
_entity_poly.pdbx_strand_id
1 'polypeptide(L)'
;MLGWLELHLDVAPAVIVAGFNDGRIPAAVTGDAFLPDTLRRRLGLTDNTRRYARDAYILEALRHSRKDLTIVMGRHTAQGEPLVPSRLLLACERSQLPARIELVCDEQRARTWRQPVGVASPDRSSQFEVPPLPPDLQPPQVMRVTWFREYLQCPYRFALRRLVGLQSKTDTAMELDPSQFGILAHEVLRAFGEEEAIVNSADAQEIEAFLLDALQKEARQRFGEHPMSAVHVQIARLAHRLGSFARFQAKQREAGWIIRHSELKFTEANFLDVPGQAPMPIRGRIDRIDQHEGTGAWRIIDYKTGDPGESPYEIHHGRKTLPKEGDPKWQDLQLPLYHFLAEQHGMTGDVELAYIVLPKQTDGVTLLAAQWGQDHLAGAIEIAREIVRDIRAGRFEMNLEYSPRFDDFARICQALVFAEGDSTEEGGS
;
A
#
# COMPACT_ATOMS: atom_id res chain seq x y z
N MET A 1 -24.51 8.22 3.60
CA MET A 1 -23.75 9.45 3.27
C MET A 1 -24.12 9.80 1.84
N LEU A 2 -24.58 11.01 1.57
CA LEU A 2 -25.00 11.46 0.24
C LEU A 2 -23.90 12.33 -0.39
N GLY A 3 -23.80 12.31 -1.72
CA GLY A 3 -22.93 13.20 -2.47
C GLY A 3 -23.48 14.64 -2.50
N TRP A 4 -22.61 15.66 -2.68
CA TRP A 4 -23.01 17.07 -2.75
C TRP A 4 -24.16 17.33 -3.71
N LEU A 5 -24.16 16.70 -4.89
CA LEU A 5 -25.17 16.91 -5.92
C LEU A 5 -26.54 16.31 -5.58
N GLU A 6 -26.61 15.44 -4.59
CA GLU A 6 -27.82 14.73 -4.16
C GLU A 6 -28.48 15.39 -2.93
N LEU A 7 -27.73 16.19 -2.15
CA LEU A 7 -28.17 16.73 -0.87
C LEU A 7 -29.43 17.59 -0.96
N HIS A 8 -29.62 18.31 -2.05
CA HIS A 8 -30.81 19.17 -2.22
C HIS A 8 -32.09 18.37 -2.54
N LEU A 9 -31.94 17.09 -2.92
CA LEU A 9 -33.05 16.17 -3.16
C LEU A 9 -33.49 15.40 -1.90
N ASP A 10 -32.64 15.38 -0.87
CA ASP A 10 -32.97 14.77 0.42
C ASP A 10 -33.97 15.61 1.18
N VAL A 11 -34.78 14.99 2.06
CA VAL A 11 -35.85 15.67 2.82
C VAL A 11 -35.51 15.84 4.31
N ALA A 12 -34.30 15.45 4.74
CA ALA A 12 -33.87 15.57 6.12
C ALA A 12 -33.94 17.03 6.62
N PRO A 13 -34.52 17.31 7.80
CA PRO A 13 -34.67 18.68 8.31
C PRO A 13 -33.34 19.31 8.75
N ALA A 14 -32.32 18.49 9.08
CA ALA A 14 -30.98 18.91 9.47
C ALA A 14 -29.93 18.25 8.58
N VAL A 15 -28.93 19.00 8.11
CA VAL A 15 -27.89 18.54 7.23
C VAL A 15 -26.53 19.07 7.68
N ILE A 16 -25.54 18.21 7.75
CA ILE A 16 -24.14 18.57 7.97
C ILE A 16 -23.36 18.34 6.66
N VAL A 17 -22.78 19.40 6.11
CA VAL A 17 -21.96 19.36 4.91
C VAL A 17 -20.49 19.47 5.31
N ALA A 18 -19.75 18.38 5.17
CA ALA A 18 -18.32 18.34 5.49
C ALA A 18 -17.44 18.51 4.24
N GLY A 19 -16.26 19.12 4.42
CA GLY A 19 -15.30 19.34 3.35
C GLY A 19 -15.68 20.46 2.38
N PHE A 20 -16.32 21.52 2.88
CA PHE A 20 -16.78 22.66 2.09
C PHE A 20 -15.63 23.63 1.78
N ASN A 21 -14.63 23.12 1.06
CA ASN A 21 -13.40 23.82 0.70
C ASN A 21 -13.33 24.17 -0.78
N ASP A 22 -12.59 25.22 -1.13
CA ASP A 22 -12.37 25.60 -2.53
C ASP A 22 -11.66 24.48 -3.30
N GLY A 23 -12.01 24.32 -4.57
CA GLY A 23 -11.54 23.19 -5.40
C GLY A 23 -12.31 21.87 -5.19
N ARG A 24 -13.05 21.73 -4.07
CA ARG A 24 -13.98 20.60 -3.83
C ARG A 24 -15.42 21.02 -4.09
N ILE A 25 -15.84 22.12 -3.49
CA ILE A 25 -17.16 22.74 -3.69
C ILE A 25 -16.94 24.26 -3.82
N PRO A 26 -17.09 24.85 -5.03
CA PRO A 26 -17.30 24.17 -6.31
C PRO A 26 -16.05 23.46 -6.80
N ALA A 27 -16.24 22.26 -7.39
CA ALA A 27 -15.17 21.56 -8.07
C ALA A 27 -14.80 22.33 -9.35
N ALA A 28 -13.50 22.61 -9.53
CA ALA A 28 -12.99 23.27 -10.71
C ALA A 28 -12.15 22.31 -11.58
N VAL A 29 -12.34 22.38 -12.89
CA VAL A 29 -11.44 21.73 -13.83
C VAL A 29 -10.27 22.68 -14.09
N THR A 30 -9.09 22.30 -13.64
CA THR A 30 -7.85 23.04 -13.83
C THR A 30 -6.84 22.18 -14.57
N GLY A 31 -6.07 22.78 -15.47
CA GLY A 31 -4.94 22.10 -16.12
C GLY A 31 -5.26 21.13 -17.28
N ASP A 32 -6.49 21.10 -17.79
CA ASP A 32 -6.81 20.35 -19.00
C ASP A 32 -6.29 21.13 -20.23
N ALA A 33 -5.14 20.71 -20.74
CA ALA A 33 -4.47 21.36 -21.86
C ALA A 33 -5.24 21.18 -23.19
N PHE A 34 -5.98 20.10 -23.36
CA PHE A 34 -6.71 19.78 -24.59
C PHE A 34 -8.10 20.40 -24.62
N LEU A 35 -8.72 20.57 -23.44
CA LEU A 35 -10.07 21.10 -23.34
C LEU A 35 -10.16 22.14 -22.19
N PRO A 36 -9.46 23.27 -22.34
CA PRO A 36 -9.48 24.35 -21.35
C PRO A 36 -10.88 24.95 -21.18
N ASP A 37 -11.13 25.58 -20.02
CA ASP A 37 -12.44 26.10 -19.62
C ASP A 37 -13.06 27.06 -20.66
N THR A 38 -12.21 27.88 -21.31
CA THR A 38 -12.63 28.78 -22.39
C THR A 38 -13.18 28.04 -23.61
N LEU A 39 -12.57 26.91 -23.97
CA LEU A 39 -13.02 26.08 -25.07
C LEU A 39 -14.30 25.31 -24.70
N ARG A 40 -14.39 24.81 -23.45
CA ARG A 40 -15.62 24.18 -22.92
C ARG A 40 -16.81 25.11 -23.05
N ARG A 41 -16.62 26.39 -22.67
CA ARG A 41 -17.68 27.43 -22.78
C ARG A 41 -18.10 27.66 -24.22
N ARG A 42 -17.16 27.76 -25.16
CA ARG A 42 -17.45 27.92 -26.59
C ARG A 42 -18.21 26.75 -27.21
N LEU A 43 -17.88 25.54 -26.75
CA LEU A 43 -18.52 24.29 -27.20
C LEU A 43 -19.85 24.01 -26.48
N GLY A 44 -20.29 24.86 -25.56
CA GLY A 44 -21.51 24.65 -24.80
C GLY A 44 -21.41 23.55 -23.75
N LEU A 45 -20.22 23.05 -23.47
CA LEU A 45 -19.97 22.04 -22.45
C LEU A 45 -19.99 22.66 -21.03
N THR A 46 -20.09 21.80 -20.01
CA THR A 46 -20.04 22.25 -18.61
C THR A 46 -18.68 22.86 -18.30
N ASP A 47 -18.64 24.19 -18.13
CA ASP A 47 -17.49 24.98 -17.74
C ASP A 47 -17.50 25.29 -16.22
N ASN A 48 -16.45 25.93 -15.72
CA ASN A 48 -16.33 26.28 -14.30
C ASN A 48 -17.40 27.30 -13.85
N THR A 49 -17.89 28.15 -14.76
CA THR A 49 -18.97 29.10 -14.42
C THR A 49 -20.30 28.38 -14.20
N ARG A 50 -20.61 27.40 -15.05
CA ARG A 50 -21.83 26.60 -14.88
C ARG A 50 -21.75 25.71 -13.63
N ARG A 51 -20.57 25.17 -13.31
CA ARG A 51 -20.33 24.43 -12.06
C ARG A 51 -20.54 25.31 -10.84
N TYR A 52 -19.96 26.49 -10.84
CA TYR A 52 -20.16 27.47 -9.77
C TYR A 52 -21.63 27.83 -9.59
N ALA A 53 -22.34 28.14 -10.68
CA ALA A 53 -23.77 28.49 -10.63
C ALA A 53 -24.63 27.34 -10.08
N ARG A 54 -24.35 26.10 -10.51
CA ARG A 54 -25.04 24.92 -10.00
C ARG A 54 -24.82 24.75 -8.49
N ASP A 55 -23.57 24.84 -8.04
CA ASP A 55 -23.22 24.61 -6.64
C ASP A 55 -23.71 25.76 -5.75
N ALA A 56 -23.76 27.00 -6.26
CA ALA A 56 -24.41 28.12 -5.60
C ALA A 56 -25.93 27.89 -5.45
N TYR A 57 -26.59 27.39 -6.49
CA TYR A 57 -28.01 27.04 -6.43
C TYR A 57 -28.28 25.95 -5.37
N ILE A 58 -27.47 24.90 -5.33
CA ILE A 58 -27.60 23.82 -4.34
C ILE A 58 -27.42 24.38 -2.92
N LEU A 59 -26.42 25.22 -2.68
CA LEU A 59 -26.23 25.87 -1.37
C LEU A 59 -27.44 26.71 -0.95
N GLU A 60 -27.99 27.53 -1.86
CA GLU A 60 -29.18 28.32 -1.57
C GLU A 60 -30.41 27.45 -1.35
N ALA A 61 -30.59 26.40 -2.12
CA ALA A 61 -31.69 25.44 -1.93
C ALA A 61 -31.60 24.77 -0.55
N LEU A 62 -30.41 24.35 -0.11
CA LEU A 62 -30.21 23.80 1.24
C LEU A 62 -30.48 24.83 2.33
N ARG A 63 -29.96 26.06 2.16
CA ARG A 63 -30.16 27.16 3.13
C ARG A 63 -31.63 27.49 3.36
N HIS A 64 -32.43 27.41 2.34
CA HIS A 64 -33.88 27.75 2.43
C HIS A 64 -34.78 26.57 2.78
N SER A 65 -34.33 25.33 2.54
CA SER A 65 -35.15 24.13 2.76
C SER A 65 -34.87 23.40 4.05
N ARG A 66 -33.73 23.69 4.72
CA ARG A 66 -33.35 23.01 5.95
C ARG A 66 -33.58 23.89 7.19
N LYS A 67 -34.01 23.26 8.30
CA LYS A 67 -34.08 23.93 9.61
C LYS A 67 -32.68 24.18 10.14
N ASP A 68 -31.80 23.18 10.04
CA ASP A 68 -30.43 23.25 10.51
C ASP A 68 -29.48 22.85 9.38
N LEU A 69 -28.62 23.78 8.99
CA LEU A 69 -27.53 23.56 8.02
C LEU A 69 -26.19 23.88 8.68
N THR A 70 -25.39 22.87 8.91
CA THR A 70 -24.03 23.01 9.42
C THR A 70 -23.04 22.79 8.31
N ILE A 71 -22.14 23.74 8.08
CA ILE A 71 -21.07 23.67 7.09
C ILE A 71 -19.74 23.51 7.81
N VAL A 72 -19.02 22.44 7.49
CA VAL A 72 -17.70 22.11 8.07
C VAL A 72 -16.63 22.22 7.00
N MET A 73 -15.60 23.02 7.28
CA MET A 73 -14.42 23.21 6.42
C MET A 73 -13.19 22.64 7.08
N GLY A 74 -12.38 21.94 6.30
CA GLY A 74 -11.03 21.54 6.73
C GLY A 74 -10.07 22.72 6.62
N ARG A 75 -9.05 22.79 7.50
CA ARG A 75 -7.95 23.76 7.40
C ARG A 75 -6.72 23.17 6.74
N HIS A 76 -6.55 21.86 6.88
CA HIS A 76 -5.45 21.11 6.28
C HIS A 76 -5.95 19.81 5.68
N THR A 77 -5.24 19.29 4.70
CA THR A 77 -5.41 17.91 4.22
C THR A 77 -4.84 16.93 5.25
N ALA A 78 -5.09 15.64 5.06
CA ALA A 78 -4.44 14.58 5.86
C ALA A 78 -2.90 14.60 5.74
N GLN A 79 -2.36 15.23 4.68
CA GLN A 79 -0.93 15.39 4.43
C GLN A 79 -0.37 16.72 5.00
N GLY A 80 -1.20 17.51 5.71
CA GLY A 80 -0.80 18.79 6.30
C GLY A 80 -0.83 19.99 5.36
N GLU A 81 -1.29 19.84 4.11
CA GLU A 81 -1.39 20.96 3.17
C GLU A 81 -2.55 21.88 3.53
N PRO A 82 -2.40 23.23 3.45
CA PRO A 82 -3.45 24.15 3.82
C PRO A 82 -4.64 24.08 2.84
N LEU A 83 -5.83 24.10 3.38
CA LEU A 83 -7.09 24.17 2.64
C LEU A 83 -7.71 25.56 2.76
N VAL A 84 -8.24 26.08 1.65
CA VAL A 84 -8.95 27.36 1.60
C VAL A 84 -10.46 27.15 1.71
N PRO A 85 -11.21 28.00 2.45
CA PRO A 85 -12.65 27.95 2.46
C PRO A 85 -13.28 28.08 1.08
N SER A 86 -14.41 27.45 0.86
CA SER A 86 -15.14 27.57 -0.40
C SER A 86 -15.46 29.03 -0.75
N ARG A 87 -15.17 29.45 -1.98
CA ARG A 87 -15.52 30.77 -2.50
C ARG A 87 -17.03 31.04 -2.51
N LEU A 88 -17.88 30.02 -2.43
CA LEU A 88 -19.33 30.18 -2.28
C LEU A 88 -19.70 30.87 -0.96
N LEU A 89 -18.91 30.69 0.10
CA LEU A 89 -19.12 31.35 1.38
C LEU A 89 -18.78 32.84 1.33
N LEU A 90 -17.97 33.25 0.37
CA LEU A 90 -17.55 34.63 0.13
C LEU A 90 -18.44 35.33 -0.93
N ALA A 91 -19.45 34.66 -1.45
CA ALA A 91 -20.39 35.22 -2.41
C ALA A 91 -21.35 36.19 -1.68
N CYS A 92 -20.98 37.48 -1.59
CA CYS A 92 -21.74 38.55 -0.99
C CYS A 92 -21.47 39.90 -1.68
N GLU A 93 -22.19 40.92 -1.30
CA GLU A 93 -21.89 42.29 -1.77
C GLU A 93 -20.46 42.71 -1.35
N ARG A 94 -19.81 43.52 -2.19
CA ARG A 94 -18.43 43.94 -1.99
C ARG A 94 -18.17 44.63 -0.66
N SER A 95 -19.17 45.39 -0.17
CA SER A 95 -19.16 46.06 1.14
C SER A 95 -19.14 45.09 2.31
N GLN A 96 -19.72 43.90 2.16
CA GLN A 96 -19.84 42.87 3.20
C GLN A 96 -18.66 41.90 3.21
N LEU A 97 -17.82 41.90 2.16
CA LEU A 97 -16.73 40.94 2.00
C LEU A 97 -15.74 40.93 3.16
N PRO A 98 -15.27 42.07 3.72
CA PRO A 98 -14.37 42.06 4.86
C PRO A 98 -14.92 41.33 6.08
N ALA A 99 -16.18 41.66 6.45
CA ALA A 99 -16.84 41.01 7.58
C ALA A 99 -17.09 39.52 7.33
N ARG A 100 -17.31 39.10 6.07
CA ARG A 100 -17.47 37.71 5.69
C ARG A 100 -16.18 36.94 5.79
N ILE A 101 -15.06 37.53 5.34
CA ILE A 101 -13.73 36.97 5.45
C ILE A 101 -13.36 36.78 6.93
N GLU A 102 -13.58 37.81 7.74
CA GLU A 102 -13.32 37.72 9.18
C GLU A 102 -14.14 36.58 9.82
N LEU A 103 -15.43 36.47 9.51
CA LEU A 103 -16.30 35.40 10.01
C LEU A 103 -15.81 33.99 9.63
N VAL A 104 -15.35 33.80 8.40
CA VAL A 104 -14.96 32.49 7.86
C VAL A 104 -13.53 32.10 8.25
N CYS A 105 -12.64 33.08 8.39
CA CYS A 105 -11.21 32.87 8.62
C CYS A 105 -10.76 33.09 10.07
N ASP A 106 -11.59 33.64 10.96
CA ASP A 106 -11.24 33.93 12.35
C ASP A 106 -11.05 32.63 13.15
N GLU A 107 -9.81 32.41 13.57
CA GLU A 107 -9.44 31.25 14.39
C GLU A 107 -9.99 31.30 15.82
N GLN A 108 -10.15 32.50 16.37
CA GLN A 108 -10.64 32.63 17.76
C GLN A 108 -12.12 32.28 17.84
N ARG A 109 -12.93 32.70 16.87
CA ARG A 109 -14.33 32.32 16.76
C ARG A 109 -14.50 30.82 16.54
N ALA A 110 -13.64 30.19 15.72
CA ALA A 110 -13.64 28.75 15.53
C ALA A 110 -13.33 27.98 16.84
N ARG A 111 -12.56 28.58 17.76
CA ARG A 111 -12.30 27.99 19.08
C ARG A 111 -13.46 28.15 20.06
N THR A 112 -14.21 29.23 20.01
CA THR A 112 -15.38 29.44 20.87
C THR A 112 -16.53 28.49 20.55
N TRP A 113 -16.67 28.06 19.30
CA TRP A 113 -17.63 27.02 18.91
C TRP A 113 -17.24 25.61 19.39
N ARG A 114 -15.97 25.43 19.82
CA ARG A 114 -15.48 24.17 20.40
C ARG A 114 -15.78 24.01 21.89
N GLN A 115 -16.39 24.97 22.55
CA GLN A 115 -16.93 24.74 23.89
C GLN A 115 -18.26 23.99 23.76
N PRO A 116 -18.30 22.69 24.04
CA PRO A 116 -19.59 21.99 24.07
C PRO A 116 -20.39 22.56 25.18
N VAL A 117 -21.51 23.21 24.84
CA VAL A 117 -22.52 23.61 25.83
C VAL A 117 -23.04 22.33 26.48
N GLY A 118 -22.53 21.98 27.68
CA GLY A 118 -23.10 20.95 28.54
C GLY A 118 -23.00 19.48 28.08
N VAL A 119 -22.29 19.19 27.04
CA VAL A 119 -21.90 17.81 26.76
C VAL A 119 -20.62 17.55 27.56
N ALA A 120 -20.70 16.71 28.58
CA ALA A 120 -19.51 16.13 29.20
C ALA A 120 -18.55 15.73 28.08
N SER A 121 -17.26 16.10 28.21
CA SER A 121 -16.24 15.65 27.25
C SER A 121 -16.55 14.21 26.95
N PRO A 122 -16.81 13.82 25.67
CA PRO A 122 -17.00 12.43 25.39
C PRO A 122 -15.80 11.75 26.01
N ASP A 123 -16.08 10.84 26.95
CA ASP A 123 -15.05 10.06 27.59
C ASP A 123 -14.13 9.61 26.44
N ARG A 124 -12.82 9.88 26.52
CA ARG A 124 -11.87 9.46 25.47
C ARG A 124 -11.90 7.96 25.22
N SER A 125 -12.67 7.24 26.04
CA SER A 125 -13.06 5.84 25.89
C SER A 125 -14.16 5.56 24.86
N SER A 126 -14.75 6.55 24.19
CA SER A 126 -15.62 6.29 23.04
C SER A 126 -14.74 5.79 21.88
N GLN A 127 -14.26 4.58 22.03
CA GLN A 127 -13.63 3.80 20.97
C GLN A 127 -14.70 3.62 19.92
N PHE A 128 -14.45 4.13 18.73
CA PHE A 128 -15.25 3.77 17.58
C PHE A 128 -15.03 2.26 17.36
N GLU A 129 -16.06 1.48 17.59
CA GLU A 129 -16.01 0.06 17.31
C GLU A 129 -15.91 -0.13 15.80
N VAL A 130 -14.90 -0.87 15.35
CA VAL A 130 -14.83 -1.29 13.96
C VAL A 130 -16.03 -2.20 13.66
N PRO A 131 -16.60 -2.17 12.43
CA PRO A 131 -17.74 -3.02 12.09
C PRO A 131 -17.41 -4.50 12.39
N PRO A 132 -18.32 -5.25 13.01
CA PRO A 132 -18.08 -6.67 13.25
C PRO A 132 -17.94 -7.42 11.92
N LEU A 133 -17.07 -8.42 11.90
CA LEU A 133 -16.95 -9.31 10.75
C LEU A 133 -18.21 -10.19 10.61
N PRO A 134 -18.56 -10.62 9.39
CA PRO A 134 -19.64 -11.58 9.20
C PRO A 134 -19.45 -12.83 10.08
N PRO A 135 -20.51 -13.31 10.75
CA PRO A 135 -20.38 -14.40 11.72
C PRO A 135 -20.12 -15.77 11.09
N ASP A 136 -20.33 -15.91 9.80
CA ASP A 136 -20.22 -17.14 9.02
C ASP A 136 -18.91 -17.24 8.23
N LEU A 137 -17.91 -16.43 8.57
CA LEU A 137 -16.61 -16.47 7.91
C LEU A 137 -15.94 -17.84 8.08
N GLN A 138 -15.60 -18.44 6.95
CA GLN A 138 -14.88 -19.70 6.95
C GLN A 138 -13.38 -19.47 6.90
N PRO A 139 -12.57 -20.18 7.69
CA PRO A 139 -11.12 -20.12 7.57
C PRO A 139 -10.67 -20.63 6.19
N PRO A 140 -9.57 -20.11 5.66
CA PRO A 140 -9.06 -20.55 4.37
C PRO A 140 -8.58 -21.99 4.43
N GLN A 141 -8.85 -22.76 3.38
CA GLN A 141 -8.38 -24.14 3.25
C GLN A 141 -6.89 -24.23 2.90
N VAL A 142 -6.31 -23.16 2.40
CA VAL A 142 -4.92 -23.05 1.97
C VAL A 142 -4.38 -21.69 2.39
N MET A 143 -3.21 -21.64 2.98
CA MET A 143 -2.50 -20.38 3.28
C MET A 143 -1.47 -20.09 2.20
N ARG A 144 -1.35 -18.81 1.84
CA ARG A 144 -0.23 -18.34 1.01
C ARG A 144 0.86 -17.77 1.91
N VAL A 145 2.13 -17.96 1.55
CA VAL A 145 3.28 -17.46 2.31
C VAL A 145 3.15 -15.97 2.65
N THR A 146 2.71 -15.14 1.70
CA THR A 146 2.52 -13.69 1.93
C THR A 146 1.36 -13.34 2.86
N TRP A 147 0.41 -14.25 3.11
CA TRP A 147 -0.74 -14.02 3.96
C TRP A 147 -0.39 -13.99 5.46
N PHE A 148 0.69 -14.68 5.85
CA PHE A 148 1.18 -14.65 7.23
C PHE A 148 1.59 -13.24 7.66
N ARG A 149 2.27 -12.49 6.79
CA ARG A 149 2.58 -11.08 7.03
C ARG A 149 1.33 -10.23 7.22
N GLU A 150 0.32 -10.40 6.36
CA GLU A 150 -0.92 -9.64 6.46
C GLU A 150 -1.64 -9.88 7.78
N TYR A 151 -1.65 -11.14 8.25
CA TYR A 151 -2.23 -11.49 9.53
C TYR A 151 -1.43 -10.90 10.70
N LEU A 152 -0.10 -11.00 10.69
CA LEU A 152 0.78 -10.42 11.71
C LEU A 152 0.60 -8.90 11.83
N GLN A 153 0.42 -8.21 10.71
CA GLN A 153 0.20 -6.78 10.68
C GLN A 153 -1.16 -6.39 11.27
N CYS A 154 -2.23 -7.03 10.83
CA CYS A 154 -3.57 -6.79 11.37
C CYS A 154 -4.53 -7.93 11.00
N PRO A 155 -4.90 -8.80 11.96
CA PRO A 155 -5.83 -9.91 11.73
C PRO A 155 -7.18 -9.47 11.14
N TYR A 156 -7.72 -8.33 11.58
CA TYR A 156 -8.98 -7.80 11.07
C TYR A 156 -8.89 -7.40 9.58
N ARG A 157 -7.83 -6.67 9.18
CA ARG A 157 -7.60 -6.31 7.77
C ARG A 157 -7.34 -7.53 6.89
N PHE A 158 -6.66 -8.53 7.44
CA PHE A 158 -6.50 -9.83 6.78
C PHE A 158 -7.87 -10.47 6.49
N ALA A 159 -8.76 -10.52 7.47
CA ALA A 159 -10.10 -11.07 7.29
C ALA A 159 -10.90 -10.30 6.23
N LEU A 160 -10.91 -8.96 6.27
CA LEU A 160 -11.56 -8.14 5.26
C LEU A 160 -11.06 -8.45 3.84
N ARG A 161 -9.75 -8.58 3.66
CA ARG A 161 -9.13 -8.80 2.35
C ARG A 161 -9.27 -10.22 1.86
N ARG A 162 -9.06 -11.21 2.72
CA ARG A 162 -8.90 -12.61 2.32
C ARG A 162 -10.13 -13.47 2.53
N LEU A 163 -10.94 -13.19 3.54
CA LEU A 163 -12.14 -13.97 3.86
C LEU A 163 -13.40 -13.27 3.32
N VAL A 164 -13.54 -11.98 3.53
CA VAL A 164 -14.65 -11.21 2.97
C VAL A 164 -14.43 -10.88 1.49
N GLY A 165 -13.16 -10.81 1.03
CA GLY A 165 -12.83 -10.56 -0.38
C GLY A 165 -12.90 -9.11 -0.80
N LEU A 166 -12.82 -8.17 0.13
CA LEU A 166 -12.84 -6.73 -0.18
C LEU A 166 -11.54 -6.30 -0.88
N GLN A 167 -11.69 -5.52 -1.93
CA GLN A 167 -10.58 -4.94 -2.69
C GLN A 167 -10.88 -3.47 -3.00
N SER A 168 -9.86 -2.62 -2.85
CA SER A 168 -9.93 -1.25 -3.34
C SER A 168 -9.74 -1.25 -4.85
N LYS A 169 -10.59 -0.49 -5.57
CA LYS A 169 -10.42 -0.23 -7.00
C LYS A 169 -10.18 1.26 -7.19
N THR A 170 -9.05 1.61 -7.76
CA THR A 170 -8.70 3.00 -8.08
C THR A 170 -8.51 3.11 -9.59
N ASP A 171 -9.48 3.73 -10.28
CA ASP A 171 -9.47 3.89 -11.74
C ASP A 171 -8.73 5.17 -12.21
N THR A 172 -8.16 5.94 -11.29
CA THR A 172 -7.57 7.27 -11.57
C THR A 172 -6.04 7.30 -11.56
N ALA A 173 -5.40 6.13 -11.48
CA ALA A 173 -3.94 6.09 -11.44
C ALA A 173 -3.33 6.52 -12.78
N MET A 174 -2.57 7.61 -12.78
CA MET A 174 -1.83 8.13 -13.95
C MET A 174 -0.42 7.57 -14.05
N GLU A 175 0.03 6.84 -13.05
CA GLU A 175 1.35 6.20 -12.94
C GLU A 175 1.23 4.83 -12.28
N LEU A 176 2.26 4.02 -12.41
CA LEU A 176 2.32 2.73 -11.74
C LEU A 176 2.48 2.95 -10.24
N ASP A 177 1.63 2.33 -9.46
CA ASP A 177 1.86 2.22 -8.03
C ASP A 177 3.08 1.31 -7.71
N PRO A 178 3.62 1.35 -6.49
CA PRO A 178 4.78 0.54 -6.13
C PRO A 178 4.62 -0.97 -6.39
N SER A 179 3.40 -1.50 -6.24
CA SER A 179 3.09 -2.92 -6.48
C SER A 179 3.13 -3.24 -7.97
N GLN A 180 2.50 -2.41 -8.80
CA GLN A 180 2.50 -2.56 -10.26
C GLN A 180 3.92 -2.45 -10.84
N PHE A 181 4.73 -1.51 -10.32
CA PHE A 181 6.13 -1.39 -10.69
C PHE A 181 6.93 -2.64 -10.30
N GLY A 182 6.72 -3.16 -9.09
CA GLY A 182 7.33 -4.40 -8.62
C GLY A 182 6.95 -5.59 -9.50
N ILE A 183 5.66 -5.74 -9.82
CA ILE A 183 5.18 -6.82 -10.70
C ILE A 183 5.87 -6.75 -12.07
N LEU A 184 6.00 -5.57 -12.68
CA LEU A 184 6.70 -5.42 -13.96
C LEU A 184 8.17 -5.87 -13.85
N ALA A 185 8.87 -5.49 -12.79
CA ALA A 185 10.25 -5.90 -12.56
C ALA A 185 10.38 -7.43 -12.38
N HIS A 186 9.51 -8.04 -11.56
CA HIS A 186 9.51 -9.49 -11.33
C HIS A 186 9.25 -10.29 -12.62
N GLU A 187 8.32 -9.83 -13.49
CA GLU A 187 8.05 -10.52 -14.75
C GLU A 187 9.25 -10.49 -15.70
N VAL A 188 9.99 -9.37 -15.76
CA VAL A 188 11.21 -9.28 -16.56
C VAL A 188 12.30 -10.20 -15.99
N LEU A 189 12.48 -10.20 -14.66
CA LEU A 189 13.46 -11.07 -13.99
C LEU A 189 13.07 -12.55 -14.10
N ARG A 190 11.79 -12.87 -14.09
CA ARG A 190 11.27 -14.20 -14.36
C ARG A 190 11.63 -14.65 -15.77
N ALA A 191 11.35 -13.81 -16.79
CA ALA A 191 11.69 -14.13 -18.18
C ALA A 191 13.19 -14.41 -18.34
N PHE A 192 14.06 -13.65 -17.66
CA PHE A 192 15.50 -13.90 -17.63
C PHE A 192 15.81 -15.25 -16.96
N GLY A 193 15.21 -15.55 -15.83
CA GLY A 193 15.47 -16.79 -15.09
C GLY A 193 14.96 -18.06 -15.78
N GLU A 194 14.02 -17.95 -16.72
CA GLU A 194 13.46 -19.04 -17.52
C GLU A 194 14.20 -19.24 -18.86
N GLU A 195 15.07 -18.31 -19.29
CA GLU A 195 15.75 -18.38 -20.58
C GLU A 195 17.09 -19.13 -20.46
N GLU A 196 17.11 -20.40 -20.85
CA GLU A 196 18.27 -21.30 -20.71
C GLU A 196 19.54 -20.75 -21.38
N ALA A 197 19.41 -20.02 -22.48
CA ALA A 197 20.54 -19.52 -23.25
C ALA A 197 21.32 -18.42 -22.50
N ILE A 198 20.64 -17.66 -21.61
CA ILE A 198 21.20 -16.45 -21.01
C ILE A 198 21.28 -16.49 -19.48
N VAL A 199 20.45 -17.30 -18.82
CA VAL A 199 20.27 -17.32 -17.36
C VAL A 199 21.59 -17.49 -16.58
N ASN A 200 22.55 -18.22 -17.16
CA ASN A 200 23.87 -18.48 -16.56
C ASN A 200 25.04 -17.87 -17.36
N SER A 201 24.78 -16.84 -18.17
CA SER A 201 25.82 -16.06 -18.83
C SER A 201 26.61 -15.23 -17.81
N ALA A 202 27.92 -15.08 -18.04
CA ALA A 202 28.81 -14.16 -17.33
C ALA A 202 29.02 -12.85 -18.10
N ASP A 203 28.40 -12.68 -19.28
CA ASP A 203 28.47 -11.44 -20.07
C ASP A 203 27.38 -10.48 -19.66
N ALA A 204 27.77 -9.40 -18.98
CA ALA A 204 26.84 -8.36 -18.51
C ALA A 204 26.13 -7.65 -19.66
N GLN A 205 26.75 -7.50 -20.85
CA GLN A 205 26.13 -6.81 -21.98
C GLN A 205 25.04 -7.69 -22.62
N GLU A 206 25.31 -8.98 -22.73
CA GLU A 206 24.35 -9.96 -23.23
C GLU A 206 23.11 -10.04 -22.31
N ILE A 207 23.34 -10.12 -20.98
CA ILE A 207 22.28 -10.11 -19.97
C ILE A 207 21.46 -8.81 -20.05
N GLU A 208 22.11 -7.65 -20.15
CA GLU A 208 21.43 -6.36 -20.23
C GLU A 208 20.57 -6.27 -21.50
N ALA A 209 21.09 -6.67 -22.64
CA ALA A 209 20.36 -6.66 -23.91
C ALA A 209 19.07 -7.49 -23.82
N PHE A 210 19.16 -8.71 -23.24
CA PHE A 210 17.99 -9.55 -23.02
C PHE A 210 16.98 -8.90 -22.09
N LEU A 211 17.40 -8.37 -20.94
CA LEU A 211 16.52 -7.75 -19.95
C LEU A 211 15.78 -6.52 -20.51
N LEU A 212 16.45 -5.73 -21.35
CA LEU A 212 15.83 -4.57 -21.99
C LEU A 212 14.81 -4.97 -23.06
N ASP A 213 15.07 -6.01 -23.84
CA ASP A 213 14.09 -6.55 -24.79
C ASP A 213 12.88 -7.12 -24.06
N ALA A 214 13.08 -7.92 -23.02
CA ALA A 214 12.01 -8.45 -22.18
C ALA A 214 11.16 -7.35 -21.53
N LEU A 215 11.81 -6.28 -21.03
CA LEU A 215 11.12 -5.12 -20.49
C LEU A 215 10.25 -4.43 -21.53
N GLN A 216 10.76 -4.19 -22.72
CA GLN A 216 9.99 -3.56 -23.80
C GLN A 216 8.78 -4.41 -24.19
N LYS A 217 8.97 -5.73 -24.31
CA LYS A 217 7.91 -6.68 -24.64
C LYS A 217 6.79 -6.67 -23.61
N GLU A 218 7.18 -6.77 -22.32
CA GLU A 218 6.23 -6.78 -21.21
C GLU A 218 5.50 -5.45 -21.05
N ALA A 219 6.21 -4.33 -21.20
CA ALA A 219 5.62 -3.00 -21.16
C ALA A 219 4.61 -2.76 -22.29
N ARG A 220 4.91 -3.18 -23.53
CA ARG A 220 3.97 -3.10 -24.66
C ARG A 220 2.73 -3.95 -24.45
N GLN A 221 2.90 -5.16 -23.90
CA GLN A 221 1.78 -6.05 -23.62
C GLN A 221 0.82 -5.46 -22.58
N ARG A 222 1.33 -4.77 -21.56
CA ARG A 222 0.53 -4.24 -20.44
C ARG A 222 -0.02 -2.84 -20.69
N PHE A 223 0.75 -1.99 -21.34
CA PHE A 223 0.45 -0.55 -21.45
C PHE A 223 0.26 -0.09 -22.89
N GLY A 224 0.36 -1.00 -23.86
CA GLY A 224 0.26 -0.68 -25.29
C GLY A 224 1.51 0.03 -25.86
N GLU A 225 1.40 0.47 -27.10
CA GLU A 225 2.51 1.14 -27.84
C GLU A 225 2.80 2.55 -27.30
N HIS A 226 1.82 3.20 -26.68
CA HIS A 226 1.89 4.59 -26.23
C HIS A 226 1.46 4.72 -24.76
N PRO A 227 2.28 4.27 -23.81
CA PRO A 227 1.97 4.44 -22.41
C PRO A 227 1.95 5.92 -22.01
N MET A 228 1.22 6.24 -20.93
CA MET A 228 1.24 7.59 -20.37
C MET A 228 2.66 8.04 -20.00
N SER A 229 2.94 9.33 -20.11
CA SER A 229 4.29 9.88 -19.90
C SER A 229 4.91 9.48 -18.55
N ALA A 230 4.12 9.45 -17.48
CA ALA A 230 4.60 9.01 -16.17
C ALA A 230 5.02 7.54 -16.17
N VAL A 231 4.23 6.66 -16.81
CA VAL A 231 4.54 5.24 -16.97
C VAL A 231 5.81 5.06 -17.82
N HIS A 232 5.97 5.84 -18.88
CA HIS A 232 7.17 5.81 -19.71
C HIS A 232 8.44 6.13 -18.91
N VAL A 233 8.39 7.17 -18.04
CA VAL A 233 9.51 7.50 -17.14
C VAL A 233 9.80 6.36 -16.17
N GLN A 234 8.79 5.69 -15.66
CA GLN A 234 8.96 4.56 -14.74
C GLN A 234 9.58 3.34 -15.44
N ILE A 235 9.19 3.05 -16.70
CA ILE A 235 9.82 2.01 -17.53
C ILE A 235 11.30 2.33 -17.77
N ALA A 236 11.65 3.59 -18.12
CA ALA A 236 13.03 4.00 -18.31
C ALA A 236 13.87 3.87 -17.03
N ARG A 237 13.29 4.18 -15.87
CA ARG A 237 13.93 3.94 -14.56
C ARG A 237 14.17 2.46 -14.29
N LEU A 238 13.21 1.61 -14.62
CA LEU A 238 13.39 0.16 -14.48
C LEU A 238 14.50 -0.36 -15.41
N ALA A 239 14.56 0.11 -16.66
CA ALA A 239 15.63 -0.21 -17.60
C ALA A 239 17.02 0.07 -17.00
N HIS A 240 17.21 1.24 -16.39
CA HIS A 240 18.47 1.59 -15.72
C HIS A 240 18.84 0.64 -14.58
N ARG A 241 17.85 0.24 -13.74
CA ARG A 241 18.07 -0.73 -12.65
C ARG A 241 18.44 -2.11 -13.20
N LEU A 242 17.81 -2.53 -14.31
CA LEU A 242 18.10 -3.81 -14.97
C LEU A 242 19.52 -3.85 -15.56
N GLY A 243 20.02 -2.74 -16.09
CA GLY A 243 21.44 -2.64 -16.49
C GLY A 243 22.41 -2.81 -15.31
N SER A 244 22.05 -2.26 -14.13
CA SER A 244 22.83 -2.49 -12.91
C SER A 244 22.71 -3.95 -12.42
N PHE A 245 21.53 -4.55 -12.55
CA PHE A 245 21.31 -5.96 -12.24
C PHE A 245 22.13 -6.88 -13.17
N ALA A 246 22.24 -6.58 -14.46
CA ALA A 246 23.02 -7.37 -15.40
C ALA A 246 24.49 -7.46 -14.98
N ARG A 247 25.09 -6.34 -14.58
CA ARG A 247 26.47 -6.29 -14.06
C ARG A 247 26.62 -7.07 -12.74
N PHE A 248 25.64 -6.96 -11.86
CA PHE A 248 25.61 -7.73 -10.62
C PHE A 248 25.51 -9.23 -10.91
N GLN A 249 24.60 -9.65 -11.81
CA GLN A 249 24.38 -11.05 -12.17
C GLN A 249 25.63 -11.69 -12.79
N ALA A 250 26.31 -11.00 -13.68
CA ALA A 250 27.56 -11.48 -14.26
C ALA A 250 28.61 -11.79 -13.17
N LYS A 251 28.76 -10.90 -12.18
CA LYS A 251 29.65 -11.12 -11.03
C LYS A 251 29.23 -12.32 -10.16
N GLN A 252 27.90 -12.52 -9.96
CA GLN A 252 27.42 -13.70 -9.22
C GLN A 252 27.78 -14.98 -9.97
N ARG A 253 27.66 -14.97 -11.30
CA ARG A 253 28.07 -16.13 -12.14
C ARG A 253 29.57 -16.39 -12.07
N GLU A 254 30.40 -15.35 -12.15
CA GLU A 254 31.86 -15.46 -11.98
C GLU A 254 32.24 -15.99 -10.59
N ALA A 255 31.48 -15.66 -9.56
CA ALA A 255 31.66 -16.19 -8.21
C ALA A 255 31.17 -17.63 -8.01
N GLY A 256 30.70 -18.30 -9.07
CA GLY A 256 30.29 -19.71 -9.05
C GLY A 256 28.80 -19.95 -8.72
N TRP A 257 27.99 -18.91 -8.60
CA TRP A 257 26.56 -19.07 -8.39
C TRP A 257 25.83 -19.29 -9.70
N ILE A 258 24.97 -20.31 -9.74
CA ILE A 258 24.10 -20.64 -10.89
C ILE A 258 22.64 -20.59 -10.46
N ILE A 259 21.80 -20.01 -11.30
CA ILE A 259 20.35 -20.03 -11.11
C ILE A 259 19.86 -21.43 -11.44
N ARG A 260 19.27 -22.09 -10.45
CA ARG A 260 18.67 -23.43 -10.60
C ARG A 260 17.18 -23.37 -10.84
N HIS A 261 16.49 -22.46 -10.13
CA HIS A 261 15.07 -22.29 -10.29
C HIS A 261 14.72 -20.81 -10.30
N SER A 262 13.84 -20.43 -11.22
CA SER A 262 13.15 -19.15 -11.26
C SER A 262 11.66 -19.41 -11.05
N GLU A 263 11.00 -18.60 -10.20
CA GLU A 263 9.58 -18.67 -9.94
C GLU A 263 9.07 -20.06 -9.53
N LEU A 264 9.85 -20.75 -8.68
CA LEU A 264 9.51 -22.09 -8.20
C LEU A 264 8.22 -22.05 -7.38
N LYS A 265 7.19 -22.75 -7.89
CA LYS A 265 5.86 -22.78 -7.28
C LYS A 265 5.72 -23.96 -6.33
N PHE A 266 5.27 -23.67 -5.12
CA PHE A 266 4.82 -24.65 -4.15
C PHE A 266 3.31 -24.71 -4.15
N THR A 267 2.78 -25.91 -4.25
CA THR A 267 1.34 -26.18 -4.39
C THR A 267 0.75 -26.74 -3.09
N GLU A 268 -0.49 -27.20 -3.13
CA GLU A 268 -1.20 -27.77 -2.00
C GLU A 268 -0.60 -29.08 -1.46
N ALA A 269 0.38 -29.64 -2.13
CA ALA A 269 1.13 -30.83 -1.65
C ALA A 269 2.13 -30.49 -0.53
N ASN A 270 2.37 -29.20 -0.27
CA ASN A 270 3.24 -28.73 0.81
C ASN A 270 2.41 -28.35 2.02
N PHE A 271 2.73 -28.89 3.17
CA PHE A 271 1.96 -28.72 4.39
C PHE A 271 2.79 -28.15 5.52
N LEU A 272 2.19 -27.23 6.28
CA LEU A 272 2.63 -26.89 7.62
C LEU A 272 1.89 -27.83 8.60
N ASP A 273 2.64 -28.67 9.30
CA ASP A 273 2.10 -29.49 10.36
C ASP A 273 1.69 -28.59 11.54
N VAL A 274 0.45 -28.75 12.03
CA VAL A 274 -0.13 -27.98 13.12
C VAL A 274 -0.50 -28.95 14.23
N PRO A 275 0.31 -29.07 15.30
CA PRO A 275 0.05 -30.04 16.36
C PRO A 275 -1.37 -29.94 16.94
N GLY A 276 -2.06 -31.06 16.98
CA GLY A 276 -3.43 -31.16 17.48
C GLY A 276 -4.53 -30.74 16.48
N GLN A 277 -4.18 -30.39 15.27
CA GLN A 277 -5.10 -30.02 14.20
C GLN A 277 -4.71 -30.66 12.87
N ALA A 278 -5.58 -30.56 11.86
CA ALA A 278 -5.21 -30.95 10.50
C ALA A 278 -4.06 -30.09 9.96
N PRO A 279 -3.13 -30.66 9.21
CA PRO A 279 -2.07 -29.89 8.53
C PRO A 279 -2.68 -28.77 7.67
N MET A 280 -1.95 -27.66 7.53
CA MET A 280 -2.37 -26.54 6.69
C MET A 280 -1.61 -26.57 5.37
N PRO A 281 -2.30 -26.75 4.23
CA PRO A 281 -1.66 -26.61 2.92
C PRO A 281 -1.09 -25.19 2.75
N ILE A 282 0.17 -25.09 2.29
CA ILE A 282 0.82 -23.81 2.03
C ILE A 282 1.15 -23.69 0.56
N ARG A 283 0.74 -22.58 -0.05
CA ARG A 283 1.16 -22.17 -1.37
C ARG A 283 2.18 -21.03 -1.29
N GLY A 284 3.20 -21.12 -2.10
CA GLY A 284 4.22 -20.08 -2.22
C GLY A 284 4.82 -20.10 -3.61
N ARG A 285 5.61 -19.06 -3.88
CA ARG A 285 6.41 -18.96 -5.09
C ARG A 285 7.69 -18.25 -4.72
N ILE A 286 8.81 -18.96 -4.85
CA ILE A 286 10.14 -18.41 -4.62
C ILE A 286 10.60 -17.79 -5.93
N ASP A 287 11.00 -16.53 -5.89
CA ASP A 287 11.39 -15.80 -7.09
C ASP A 287 12.62 -16.42 -7.74
N ARG A 288 13.61 -16.81 -6.92
CA ARG A 288 14.88 -17.37 -7.43
C ARG A 288 15.53 -18.28 -6.40
N ILE A 289 16.12 -19.37 -6.88
CA ILE A 289 16.98 -20.26 -6.10
C ILE A 289 18.27 -20.48 -6.86
N ASP A 290 19.39 -20.17 -6.21
CA ASP A 290 20.73 -20.37 -6.72
C ASP A 290 21.40 -21.55 -6.02
N GLN A 291 22.36 -22.16 -6.71
CA GLN A 291 23.27 -23.14 -6.15
C GLN A 291 24.72 -22.78 -6.51
N HIS A 292 25.62 -22.87 -5.54
CA HIS A 292 27.05 -22.65 -5.78
C HIS A 292 27.70 -23.89 -6.35
N GLU A 293 28.32 -23.81 -7.53
CA GLU A 293 28.91 -24.94 -8.25
C GLU A 293 30.01 -25.66 -7.45
N GLY A 294 30.84 -24.90 -6.72
CA GLY A 294 32.00 -25.48 -6.00
C GLY A 294 31.65 -26.07 -4.64
N THR A 295 30.69 -25.48 -3.89
CA THR A 295 30.36 -25.89 -2.52
C THR A 295 29.05 -26.67 -2.41
N GLY A 296 28.18 -26.57 -3.42
CA GLY A 296 26.81 -27.11 -3.36
C GLY A 296 25.84 -26.31 -2.49
N ALA A 297 26.28 -25.23 -1.88
CA ALA A 297 25.44 -24.37 -1.04
C ALA A 297 24.27 -23.82 -1.83
N TRP A 298 23.12 -23.69 -1.17
CA TRP A 298 21.91 -23.12 -1.75
C TRP A 298 21.71 -21.66 -1.31
N ARG A 299 21.05 -20.88 -2.15
CA ARG A 299 20.60 -19.52 -1.82
C ARG A 299 19.18 -19.31 -2.30
N ILE A 300 18.28 -18.94 -1.37
CA ILE A 300 16.89 -18.61 -1.65
C ILE A 300 16.78 -17.09 -1.68
N ILE A 301 16.28 -16.56 -2.79
CA ILE A 301 16.30 -15.13 -3.08
C ILE A 301 14.90 -14.65 -3.40
N ASP A 302 14.54 -13.50 -2.84
CA ASP A 302 13.37 -12.72 -3.21
C ASP A 302 13.82 -11.34 -3.71
N TYR A 303 13.21 -10.84 -4.79
CA TYR A 303 13.57 -9.57 -5.38
C TYR A 303 12.83 -8.40 -4.70
N LYS A 304 13.55 -7.35 -4.37
CA LYS A 304 12.99 -6.13 -3.79
C LYS A 304 13.28 -4.92 -4.66
N THR A 305 12.23 -4.21 -5.06
CA THR A 305 12.30 -2.98 -5.88
C THR A 305 12.05 -1.71 -5.07
N GLY A 306 11.86 -1.84 -3.75
CA GLY A 306 11.65 -0.74 -2.82
C GLY A 306 12.89 0.13 -2.61
N ASP A 307 12.70 1.29 -1.96
CA ASP A 307 13.76 2.24 -1.69
C ASP A 307 13.49 2.97 -0.36
N PRO A 308 14.46 3.05 0.57
CA PRO A 308 15.77 2.40 0.50
C PRO A 308 15.67 0.87 0.57
N GLY A 309 16.72 0.17 0.16
CA GLY A 309 16.78 -1.28 0.29
C GLY A 309 16.81 -1.69 1.76
N GLU A 310 15.67 -2.16 2.28
CA GLU A 310 15.59 -2.66 3.64
C GLU A 310 16.25 -4.03 3.76
N SER A 311 16.98 -4.25 4.84
CA SER A 311 17.57 -5.55 5.14
C SER A 311 16.51 -6.58 5.50
N PRO A 312 16.80 -7.89 5.39
CA PRO A 312 15.90 -8.91 5.88
C PRO A 312 15.45 -8.69 7.33
N TYR A 313 16.33 -8.15 8.19
CA TYR A 313 15.98 -7.87 9.59
C TYR A 313 14.98 -6.72 9.73
N GLU A 314 15.10 -5.66 8.93
CA GLU A 314 14.15 -4.55 8.93
C GLU A 314 12.76 -5.02 8.47
N ILE A 315 12.69 -5.82 7.41
CA ILE A 315 11.41 -6.33 6.88
C ILE A 315 10.78 -7.35 7.84
N HIS A 316 11.56 -8.29 8.36
CA HIS A 316 11.04 -9.41 9.14
C HIS A 316 10.84 -9.10 10.63
N HIS A 317 11.58 -8.12 11.19
CA HIS A 317 11.55 -7.80 12.62
C HIS A 317 11.32 -6.30 12.91
N GLY A 318 11.31 -5.43 11.91
CA GLY A 318 11.25 -3.97 12.08
C GLY A 318 12.51 -3.38 12.73
N ARG A 319 13.67 -4.07 12.64
CA ARG A 319 14.93 -3.70 13.28
C ARG A 319 16.09 -3.84 12.29
N LYS A 320 17.14 -3.01 12.45
CA LYS A 320 18.34 -3.05 11.60
C LYS A 320 19.28 -4.21 11.88
N THR A 321 19.14 -4.85 13.03
CA THR A 321 20.03 -5.93 13.50
C THR A 321 19.23 -7.16 13.89
N LEU A 322 19.90 -8.32 13.88
CA LEU A 322 19.33 -9.57 14.35
C LEU A 322 18.80 -9.41 15.79
N PRO A 323 17.54 -9.79 16.07
CA PRO A 323 16.99 -9.82 17.42
C PRO A 323 17.83 -10.71 18.35
N LYS A 324 17.91 -10.36 19.62
CA LYS A 324 18.53 -11.24 20.63
C LYS A 324 17.67 -12.50 20.81
N GLU A 325 18.32 -13.60 21.20
CA GLU A 325 17.63 -14.82 21.59
C GLU A 325 16.53 -14.52 22.63
N GLY A 326 15.31 -15.02 22.37
CA GLY A 326 14.16 -14.86 23.25
C GLY A 326 13.23 -13.68 22.96
N ASP A 327 13.53 -12.79 21.99
CA ASP A 327 12.65 -11.68 21.61
C ASP A 327 12.55 -11.50 20.06
N PRO A 328 12.12 -12.51 19.30
CA PRO A 328 11.87 -12.36 17.89
C PRO A 328 10.42 -11.93 17.65
N LYS A 329 10.13 -10.63 17.74
CA LYS A 329 8.86 -10.12 17.22
C LYS A 329 8.91 -10.18 15.70
N TRP A 330 8.41 -11.25 15.11
CA TRP A 330 8.29 -11.39 13.68
C TRP A 330 7.17 -10.49 13.12
N GLN A 331 7.44 -9.80 12.02
CA GLN A 331 6.47 -9.00 11.26
C GLN A 331 6.21 -9.58 9.86
N ASP A 332 7.12 -10.44 9.39
CA ASP A 332 7.01 -11.15 8.11
C ASP A 332 7.67 -12.53 8.26
N LEU A 333 7.07 -13.56 7.66
CA LEU A 333 7.57 -14.91 7.68
C LEU A 333 7.95 -15.42 6.28
N GLN A 334 8.05 -14.55 5.28
CA GLN A 334 8.23 -14.95 3.88
C GLN A 334 9.49 -15.80 3.68
N LEU A 335 10.66 -15.29 4.02
CA LEU A 335 11.91 -16.04 3.84
C LEU A 335 12.01 -17.30 4.72
N PRO A 336 11.65 -17.28 6.03
CA PRO A 336 11.60 -18.51 6.83
C PRO A 336 10.66 -19.58 6.26
N LEU A 337 9.49 -19.20 5.77
CA LEU A 337 8.57 -20.16 5.13
C LEU A 337 9.10 -20.66 3.80
N TYR A 338 9.81 -19.85 3.02
CA TYR A 338 10.49 -20.30 1.82
C TYR A 338 11.59 -21.31 2.12
N HIS A 339 12.37 -21.11 3.18
CA HIS A 339 13.34 -22.08 3.68
C HIS A 339 12.65 -23.41 4.02
N PHE A 340 11.61 -23.36 4.85
CA PHE A 340 10.83 -24.54 5.25
C PHE A 340 10.27 -25.31 4.03
N LEU A 341 9.75 -24.60 3.03
CA LEU A 341 9.25 -25.23 1.81
C LEU A 341 10.37 -25.83 0.96
N ALA A 342 11.51 -25.16 0.85
CA ALA A 342 12.66 -25.62 0.10
C ALA A 342 13.26 -26.91 0.72
N GLU A 343 13.31 -27.00 2.04
CA GLU A 343 13.73 -28.22 2.74
C GLU A 343 12.86 -29.43 2.40
N GLN A 344 11.53 -29.23 2.29
CA GLN A 344 10.59 -30.30 1.85
C GLN A 344 10.85 -30.78 0.42
N HIS A 345 11.57 -29.97 -0.39
CA HIS A 345 11.97 -30.29 -1.76
C HIS A 345 13.43 -30.75 -1.88
N GLY A 346 14.07 -31.10 -0.76
CA GLY A 346 15.42 -31.65 -0.75
C GLY A 346 16.56 -30.61 -0.83
N MET A 347 16.25 -29.31 -0.73
CA MET A 347 17.25 -28.26 -0.63
C MET A 347 17.70 -28.12 0.82
N THR A 348 18.62 -28.98 1.21
CA THR A 348 19.12 -29.10 2.58
C THR A 348 20.60 -28.74 2.66
N GLY A 349 21.13 -28.57 3.88
CA GLY A 349 22.51 -28.22 4.14
C GLY A 349 22.71 -26.72 4.36
N ASP A 350 23.70 -26.14 3.68
CA ASP A 350 23.98 -24.70 3.79
C ASP A 350 23.01 -23.93 2.87
N VAL A 351 22.02 -23.26 3.47
CA VAL A 351 20.99 -22.50 2.75
C VAL A 351 21.01 -21.06 3.21
N GLU A 352 21.44 -20.16 2.34
CA GLU A 352 21.42 -18.72 2.57
C GLU A 352 20.06 -18.12 2.15
N LEU A 353 19.46 -17.30 3.01
CA LEU A 353 18.24 -16.55 2.70
C LEU A 353 18.61 -15.11 2.41
N ALA A 354 18.17 -14.54 1.30
CA ALA A 354 18.62 -13.22 0.89
C ALA A 354 17.57 -12.43 0.11
N TYR A 355 17.75 -11.12 0.08
CA TYR A 355 17.13 -10.22 -0.86
C TYR A 355 18.13 -9.74 -1.91
N ILE A 356 17.73 -9.72 -3.18
CA ILE A 356 18.39 -8.91 -4.20
C ILE A 356 17.58 -7.62 -4.31
N VAL A 357 18.22 -6.51 -3.94
CA VAL A 357 17.59 -5.19 -3.94
C VAL A 357 17.99 -4.41 -5.18
N LEU A 358 16.99 -3.91 -5.93
CA LEU A 358 17.13 -3.04 -7.09
C LEU A 358 16.74 -1.60 -6.69
N PRO A 359 17.64 -0.79 -6.10
CA PRO A 359 17.29 0.50 -5.50
C PRO A 359 17.02 1.59 -6.54
N LYS A 360 16.30 2.65 -6.15
CA LYS A 360 15.93 3.78 -7.02
C LYS A 360 17.11 4.69 -7.37
N GLN A 361 18.02 4.91 -6.44
CA GLN A 361 18.96 6.04 -6.48
C GLN A 361 20.43 5.64 -6.62
N THR A 362 20.77 4.35 -6.63
CA THR A 362 22.16 3.93 -6.65
C THR A 362 22.47 3.00 -7.81
N ASP A 363 23.67 3.10 -8.34
CA ASP A 363 24.20 2.20 -9.37
C ASP A 363 24.48 0.78 -8.84
N GLY A 364 24.05 0.48 -7.60
CA GLY A 364 24.41 -0.73 -6.89
C GLY A 364 23.22 -1.63 -6.56
N VAL A 365 22.94 -2.61 -7.43
CA VAL A 365 22.18 -3.80 -7.00
C VAL A 365 22.99 -4.52 -5.93
N THR A 366 22.34 -4.83 -4.79
CA THR A 366 22.99 -5.47 -3.65
C THR A 366 22.26 -6.75 -3.25
N LEU A 367 23.03 -7.70 -2.74
CA LEU A 367 22.50 -8.88 -2.09
C LEU A 367 22.60 -8.67 -0.57
N LEU A 368 21.46 -8.77 0.10
CA LEU A 368 21.34 -8.61 1.55
C LEU A 368 20.95 -9.96 2.16
N ALA A 369 21.91 -10.65 2.76
CA ALA A 369 21.69 -11.94 3.38
C ALA A 369 21.16 -11.84 4.80
N ALA A 370 20.27 -12.76 5.17
CA ALA A 370 19.81 -12.98 6.53
C ALA A 370 20.68 -14.04 7.22
N GLN A 371 21.17 -13.73 8.40
CA GLN A 371 21.97 -14.64 9.22
C GLN A 371 21.13 -15.21 10.37
N TRP A 372 20.01 -15.84 10.03
CA TRP A 372 19.18 -16.53 11.03
C TRP A 372 19.72 -17.93 11.31
N GLY A 373 19.96 -18.22 12.59
CA GLY A 373 20.26 -19.58 13.03
C GLY A 373 18.99 -20.47 13.01
N GLN A 374 19.20 -21.78 13.19
CA GLN A 374 18.13 -22.78 13.21
C GLN A 374 17.02 -22.47 14.23
N ASP A 375 17.39 -21.96 15.41
CA ASP A 375 16.41 -21.61 16.45
C ASP A 375 15.50 -20.45 16.03
N HIS A 376 16.04 -19.45 15.31
CA HIS A 376 15.22 -18.36 14.75
C HIS A 376 14.24 -18.87 13.70
N LEU A 377 14.69 -19.73 12.80
CA LEU A 377 13.84 -20.31 11.76
C LEU A 377 12.77 -21.22 12.37
N ALA A 378 13.12 -22.05 13.36
CA ALA A 378 12.16 -22.87 14.08
C ALA A 378 11.11 -22.02 14.81
N GLY A 379 11.53 -20.91 15.44
CA GLY A 379 10.62 -19.94 16.05
C GLY A 379 9.65 -19.30 15.07
N ALA A 380 10.12 -18.97 13.87
CA ALA A 380 9.26 -18.44 12.80
C ALA A 380 8.18 -19.45 12.37
N ILE A 381 8.53 -20.72 12.28
CA ILE A 381 7.59 -21.80 11.92
C ILE A 381 6.57 -22.02 13.04
N GLU A 382 6.97 -21.91 14.33
CA GLU A 382 5.99 -21.99 15.42
C GLU A 382 4.99 -20.83 15.38
N ILE A 383 5.43 -19.61 15.11
CA ILE A 383 4.51 -18.48 14.91
C ILE A 383 3.57 -18.72 13.72
N ALA A 384 4.08 -19.29 12.63
CA ALA A 384 3.21 -19.66 11.51
C ALA A 384 2.12 -20.68 11.94
N ARG A 385 2.45 -21.64 12.80
CA ARG A 385 1.48 -22.58 13.39
C ARG A 385 0.45 -21.89 14.27
N GLU A 386 0.89 -20.95 15.11
CA GLU A 386 0.01 -20.13 15.94
C GLU A 386 -0.98 -19.34 15.10
N ILE A 387 -0.51 -18.66 14.05
CA ILE A 387 -1.37 -17.93 13.10
C ILE A 387 -2.45 -18.86 12.52
N VAL A 388 -2.09 -20.06 12.12
CA VAL A 388 -3.08 -21.01 11.58
C VAL A 388 -4.10 -21.40 12.64
N ARG A 389 -3.68 -21.65 13.89
CA ARG A 389 -4.58 -21.94 15.01
C ARG A 389 -5.54 -20.78 15.27
N ASP A 390 -5.04 -19.56 15.26
CA ASP A 390 -5.81 -18.33 15.48
C ASP A 390 -6.84 -18.08 14.38
N ILE A 391 -6.43 -18.23 13.13
CA ILE A 391 -7.34 -18.11 11.97
C ILE A 391 -8.47 -19.14 12.05
N ARG A 392 -8.15 -20.39 12.41
CA ARG A 392 -9.16 -21.46 12.59
C ARG A 392 -10.06 -21.23 13.80
N ALA A 393 -9.56 -20.55 14.82
CA ALA A 393 -10.33 -20.13 15.99
C ALA A 393 -11.16 -18.85 15.77
N GLY A 394 -11.09 -18.24 14.59
CA GLY A 394 -11.81 -17.01 14.27
C GLY A 394 -11.25 -15.75 14.95
N ARG A 395 -9.97 -15.72 15.31
CA ARG A 395 -9.32 -14.58 15.97
C ARG A 395 -8.89 -13.54 14.95
N PHE A 396 -9.69 -12.50 14.80
CA PHE A 396 -9.48 -11.43 13.82
C PHE A 396 -9.61 -10.06 14.46
N GLU A 397 -8.88 -9.83 15.56
CA GLU A 397 -8.90 -8.55 16.26
C GLU A 397 -8.20 -7.45 15.45
N MET A 398 -8.68 -6.22 15.63
CA MET A 398 -8.08 -5.04 15.03
C MET A 398 -6.77 -4.68 15.73
N ASN A 399 -5.69 -4.59 14.99
CA ASN A 399 -4.45 -4.02 15.48
C ASN A 399 -4.50 -2.48 15.33
N LEU A 400 -4.68 -1.77 16.43
CA LEU A 400 -4.77 -0.30 16.46
C LEU A 400 -3.42 0.40 16.25
N GLU A 401 -2.31 -0.28 16.56
CA GLU A 401 -0.95 0.24 16.38
C GLU A 401 -0.50 0.18 14.91
N TYR A 402 -1.16 -0.63 14.09
CA TYR A 402 -0.79 -0.80 12.70
C TYR A 402 -1.44 0.27 11.82
N SER A 403 -0.63 1.20 11.34
CA SER A 403 -1.02 2.26 10.40
C SER A 403 -0.26 2.10 9.07
N PRO A 404 -0.82 1.42 8.08
CA PRO A 404 -0.17 1.26 6.78
C PRO A 404 -0.14 2.58 6.00
N ARG A 405 0.96 2.83 5.29
CA ARG A 405 1.12 4.03 4.44
C ARG A 405 0.03 4.15 3.36
N PHE A 406 -0.44 3.01 2.86
CA PHE A 406 -1.55 2.89 1.92
C PHE A 406 -2.57 1.93 2.53
N ASP A 407 -3.67 2.45 3.07
CA ASP A 407 -4.69 1.67 3.75
C ASP A 407 -5.98 1.61 2.94
N ASP A 408 -6.17 0.51 2.21
CA ASP A 408 -7.40 0.24 1.46
C ASP A 408 -8.65 0.24 2.35
N PHE A 409 -8.47 -0.03 3.64
CA PHE A 409 -9.54 -0.16 4.62
C PHE A 409 -9.61 0.99 5.63
N ALA A 410 -8.88 2.10 5.40
CA ALA A 410 -8.82 3.23 6.31
C ALA A 410 -10.22 3.72 6.76
N ARG A 411 -11.19 3.72 5.84
CA ARG A 411 -12.58 4.13 6.12
C ARG A 411 -13.33 3.13 6.99
N ILE A 412 -13.09 1.83 6.80
CA ILE A 412 -13.73 0.75 7.59
C ILE A 412 -13.08 0.67 8.97
N CYS A 413 -11.75 0.71 9.00
CA CYS A 413 -10.95 0.63 10.22
C CYS A 413 -10.89 1.94 10.99
N GLN A 414 -11.44 3.04 10.45
CA GLN A 414 -11.44 4.39 11.06
C GLN A 414 -10.03 4.86 11.46
N ALA A 415 -9.01 4.42 10.73
CA ALA A 415 -7.61 4.63 11.06
C ALA A 415 -7.21 6.10 11.22
N LEU A 416 -7.91 7.03 10.52
CA LEU A 416 -7.68 8.47 10.63
C LEU A 416 -8.11 9.06 11.97
N VAL A 417 -8.99 8.39 12.72
CA VAL A 417 -9.47 8.86 14.02
C VAL A 417 -8.47 8.51 15.13
N PHE A 418 -7.72 7.43 14.95
CA PHE A 418 -6.73 6.95 15.94
C PHE A 418 -5.34 7.56 15.75
N ALA A 419 -5.00 8.04 14.56
CA ALA A 419 -3.66 8.59 14.26
C ALA A 419 -3.40 10.00 14.86
N GLU A 420 -4.44 10.74 15.25
CA GLU A 420 -4.30 12.12 15.77
C GLU A 420 -4.05 12.19 17.29
N GLY A 421 -3.96 11.06 18.00
CA GLY A 421 -3.80 11.03 19.46
C GLY A 421 -2.38 11.24 19.97
N ASP A 422 -1.33 11.05 19.16
CA ASP A 422 0.05 10.90 19.63
C ASP A 422 0.99 12.07 19.31
N SER A 423 0.50 13.17 18.75
CA SER A 423 1.36 14.29 18.34
C SER A 423 1.32 15.55 19.24
N THR A 424 0.84 15.45 20.49
CA THR A 424 0.72 16.62 21.38
C THR A 424 1.44 16.53 22.72
N GLU A 425 2.44 15.64 22.89
CA GLU A 425 3.30 15.70 24.08
C GLU A 425 4.78 15.51 23.73
N GLU A 426 5.39 16.49 23.03
CA GLU A 426 6.83 16.78 23.15
C GLU A 426 7.12 18.17 22.61
N GLY A 427 6.95 19.17 23.48
CA GLY A 427 7.27 20.57 23.12
C GLY A 427 7.08 21.52 24.28
N GLY A 428 7.75 21.23 25.43
CA GLY A 428 7.69 22.10 26.58
C GLY A 428 8.75 21.79 27.63
N SER A 429 9.99 22.19 27.36
CA SER A 429 10.98 22.59 28.39
C SER A 429 12.07 23.39 27.70
#